data_647589edb21fa5491736e18e416ff750
#
_entry.id   647589edb21fa5491736e18e416ff750
#
_cell.length_a   1.000
_cell.length_b   1.000
_cell.length_c   1.000
_cell.angle_alpha   90.00
_cell.angle_beta   90.00
_cell.angle_gamma   90.00
#
_symmetry.space_group_name_H-M   'P 1'
#
loop_
_entity.id
_entity.type
_entity.pdbx_description
1 polymer ?
#
loop_
_entity_poly.entity_id
_entity_poly.type
_entity_poly.pdbx_seq_one_letter_code
_entity_poly.pdbx_strand_id
1 'polypeptide(L)'
;SEMCIRDRADKLYRPASIEKVVTAVTVLDVLGKDFQFQTTLSYDGVVEKGILKGNLYVKGGFDPEFMELDMDFLVRAVKEAGIQAISGKLVGDVSLMDSIYWGEGWSWDDTPEAFQPYLSPLMLNRGCVDIKVSPAAKGKAGTVEITPESDYYQLNNRSISLHPEAGKLKITRDWLTNGNTIDVSGCVSSVRKRTLNLYDSKRFFMDTFCYKLNKEGLSVSKDSIFFLTAPDST
;
A
#
# COMPACT_ATOMS: atom_id res chain seq x y z
N SER A 1 -17.09 8.20 42.54
CA SER A 1 -15.72 7.79 42.90
C SER A 1 -14.73 8.54 42.03
N GLU A 2 -13.96 9.44 42.60
CA GLU A 2 -12.84 10.03 41.92
C GLU A 2 -11.86 8.89 41.63
N MET A 3 -11.81 8.46 40.39
CA MET A 3 -10.82 7.52 39.92
C MET A 3 -9.48 8.24 39.97
N CYS A 4 -8.53 7.74 40.78
CA CYS A 4 -7.20 8.31 40.87
C CYS A 4 -6.51 8.10 39.52
N ILE A 5 -6.53 9.10 38.65
CA ILE A 5 -5.95 9.09 37.30
C ILE A 5 -4.43 9.36 37.29
N ARG A 6 -3.80 9.48 38.49
CA ARG A 6 -2.39 9.75 38.65
C ARG A 6 -1.71 8.74 39.57
N ASP A 7 -1.58 7.50 39.07
CA ASP A 7 -0.80 6.46 39.73
C ASP A 7 0.63 6.45 39.20
N ARG A 8 1.60 6.33 40.11
CA ARG A 8 3.03 6.20 39.78
C ARG A 8 3.54 7.26 38.79
N ALA A 9 3.17 8.53 39.01
CA ALA A 9 3.52 9.64 38.12
C ALA A 9 5.05 9.88 37.98
N ASP A 10 5.84 9.38 38.93
CA ASP A 10 7.30 9.52 38.94
C ASP A 10 8.03 8.32 38.26
N LYS A 11 7.29 7.39 37.64
CA LYS A 11 7.86 6.28 36.91
C LYS A 11 7.83 6.54 35.41
N LEU A 12 8.91 6.13 34.73
CA LEU A 12 8.97 6.13 33.29
C LEU A 12 8.28 4.88 32.74
N TYR A 13 7.37 5.08 31.80
CA TYR A 13 6.66 4.02 31.08
C TYR A 13 6.80 4.22 29.59
N ARG A 14 6.77 3.12 28.83
CA ARG A 14 6.61 3.18 27.37
C ARG A 14 5.17 3.59 27.07
N PRO A 15 4.93 4.71 26.39
CA PRO A 15 3.58 5.20 26.12
C PRO A 15 2.78 4.31 25.19
N ALA A 16 3.46 3.54 24.34
CA ALA A 16 2.83 2.76 23.27
C ALA A 16 1.81 3.64 22.51
N SER A 17 0.64 3.09 22.17
CA SER A 17 -0.37 3.80 21.36
C SER A 17 -1.02 5.01 22.05
N ILE A 18 -0.82 5.23 23.35
CA ILE A 18 -1.33 6.47 24.00
C ILE A 18 -0.60 7.71 23.50
N GLU A 19 0.62 7.58 22.98
CA GLU A 19 1.34 8.68 22.35
C GLU A 19 0.59 9.26 21.13
N LYS A 20 -0.26 8.48 20.48
CA LYS A 20 -1.13 8.96 19.40
C LYS A 20 -2.06 10.10 19.82
N VAL A 21 -2.42 10.19 21.12
CA VAL A 21 -3.22 11.30 21.64
C VAL A 21 -2.42 12.60 21.54
N VAL A 22 -1.14 12.58 21.92
CA VAL A 22 -0.27 13.76 21.82
C VAL A 22 -0.09 14.14 20.35
N THR A 23 0.20 13.17 19.49
CA THR A 23 0.31 13.39 18.03
C THR A 23 -0.96 14.01 17.46
N ALA A 24 -2.14 13.47 17.80
CA ALA A 24 -3.41 13.96 17.29
C ALA A 24 -3.70 15.41 17.75
N VAL A 25 -3.45 15.71 19.03
CA VAL A 25 -3.62 17.09 19.54
C VAL A 25 -2.67 18.07 18.84
N THR A 26 -1.40 17.69 18.70
CA THR A 26 -0.40 18.53 18.02
C THR A 26 -0.78 18.77 16.56
N VAL A 27 -1.22 17.74 15.84
CA VAL A 27 -1.64 17.87 14.44
C VAL A 27 -2.85 18.78 14.31
N LEU A 28 -3.85 18.65 15.20
CA LEU A 28 -5.01 19.54 15.20
C LEU A 28 -4.65 20.99 15.50
N ASP A 29 -3.70 21.22 16.41
CA ASP A 29 -3.24 22.55 16.77
C ASP A 29 -2.44 23.21 15.65
N VAL A 30 -1.54 22.46 14.99
CA VAL A 30 -0.61 22.98 13.97
C VAL A 30 -1.25 23.06 12.59
N LEU A 31 -1.97 22.03 12.16
CA LEU A 31 -2.54 21.94 10.83
C LEU A 31 -4.00 22.37 10.76
N GLY A 32 -4.70 22.40 11.90
CA GLY A 32 -6.12 22.71 11.95
C GLY A 32 -7.02 21.54 11.56
N LYS A 33 -8.31 21.69 11.90
CA LYS A 33 -9.33 20.64 11.67
C LYS A 33 -9.72 20.44 10.20
N ASP A 34 -9.40 21.39 9.34
CA ASP A 34 -9.76 21.37 7.92
C ASP A 34 -8.61 20.92 7.02
N PHE A 35 -7.49 20.51 7.61
CA PHE A 35 -6.37 19.94 6.86
C PHE A 35 -6.77 18.67 6.10
N GLN A 36 -6.35 18.58 4.85
CA GLN A 36 -6.58 17.42 3.98
C GLN A 36 -5.29 17.01 3.29
N PHE A 37 -5.03 15.72 3.25
CA PHE A 37 -4.01 15.15 2.38
C PHE A 37 -4.43 15.31 0.92
N GLN A 38 -3.45 15.54 0.03
CA GLN A 38 -3.73 15.75 -1.38
C GLN A 38 -2.82 14.88 -2.24
N THR A 39 -3.43 13.96 -3.00
CA THR A 39 -2.75 13.29 -4.12
C THR A 39 -3.14 14.00 -5.40
N THR A 40 -2.15 14.47 -6.17
CA THR A 40 -2.37 15.29 -7.36
C THR A 40 -2.03 14.48 -8.61
N LEU A 41 -2.94 14.51 -9.60
CA LEU A 41 -2.74 13.99 -10.95
C LEU A 41 -2.54 15.16 -11.91
N SER A 42 -1.47 15.11 -12.71
CA SER A 42 -1.17 16.12 -13.73
C SER A 42 -0.44 15.51 -14.91
N TYR A 43 -0.38 16.22 -16.02
CA TYR A 43 0.42 15.81 -17.19
C TYR A 43 1.10 17.01 -17.84
N ASP A 44 2.17 16.74 -18.55
CA ASP A 44 2.80 17.69 -19.47
C ASP A 44 2.48 17.32 -20.93
N GLY A 45 2.85 18.21 -21.86
CA GLY A 45 2.66 17.96 -23.29
C GLY A 45 1.21 18.13 -23.77
N VAL A 46 0.84 17.38 -24.80
CA VAL A 46 -0.46 17.51 -25.47
C VAL A 46 -1.13 16.15 -25.70
N VAL A 47 -2.46 16.13 -25.65
CA VAL A 47 -3.25 14.94 -26.00
C VAL A 47 -3.68 15.05 -27.45
N GLU A 48 -3.17 14.18 -28.32
CA GLU A 48 -3.53 14.14 -29.73
C GLU A 48 -4.07 12.75 -30.08
N LYS A 49 -5.30 12.71 -30.60
CA LYS A 49 -6.00 11.46 -30.99
C LYS A 49 -5.98 10.39 -29.88
N GLY A 50 -6.18 10.81 -28.63
CA GLY A 50 -6.17 9.94 -27.47
C GLY A 50 -4.77 9.56 -26.95
N ILE A 51 -3.69 10.04 -27.55
CA ILE A 51 -2.33 9.77 -27.10
C ILE A 51 -1.79 10.99 -26.38
N LEU A 52 -1.41 10.84 -25.12
CA LEU A 52 -0.64 11.84 -24.39
C LEU A 52 0.81 11.81 -24.90
N LYS A 53 1.21 12.84 -25.65
CA LYS A 53 2.58 13.10 -26.06
C LYS A 53 3.29 13.89 -24.95
N GLY A 54 3.62 13.20 -23.89
CA GLY A 54 4.16 13.76 -22.67
C GLY A 54 4.12 12.74 -21.54
N ASN A 55 4.34 13.20 -20.33
CA ASN A 55 4.37 12.39 -19.13
C ASN A 55 3.08 12.58 -18.30
N LEU A 56 2.67 11.52 -17.61
CA LEU A 56 1.61 11.58 -16.60
C LEU A 56 2.25 11.49 -15.22
N TYR A 57 1.90 12.43 -14.33
CA TYR A 57 2.47 12.56 -13.00
C TYR A 57 1.41 12.28 -11.93
N VAL A 58 1.79 11.49 -10.94
CA VAL A 58 1.05 11.32 -9.69
C VAL A 58 1.93 11.80 -8.55
N LYS A 59 1.58 12.93 -7.93
CA LYS A 59 2.28 13.45 -6.76
C LYS A 59 1.59 12.97 -5.49
N GLY A 60 2.34 12.25 -4.65
CA GLY A 60 1.85 11.75 -3.39
C GLY A 60 1.79 12.82 -2.30
N GLY A 61 0.73 12.77 -1.50
CA GLY A 61 0.50 13.68 -0.39
C GLY A 61 0.58 13.03 0.99
N PHE A 62 1.16 11.85 1.13
CA PHE A 62 1.22 11.12 2.40
C PHE A 62 -0.14 10.71 2.99
N ASP A 63 -1.15 10.54 2.15
CA ASP A 63 -2.46 10.08 2.61
C ASP A 63 -2.42 8.58 2.95
N PRO A 64 -2.47 8.18 4.24
CA PRO A 64 -2.46 6.78 4.64
C PRO A 64 -3.79 6.09 4.32
N GLU A 65 -4.85 6.83 4.12
CA GLU A 65 -6.19 6.34 3.80
C GLU A 65 -6.51 6.41 2.30
N PHE A 66 -5.49 6.62 1.43
CA PHE A 66 -5.67 6.50 -0.01
C PHE A 66 -5.94 5.03 -0.36
N MET A 67 -7.20 4.74 -0.65
CA MET A 67 -7.70 3.38 -0.84
C MET A 67 -7.91 3.06 -2.33
N GLU A 68 -8.32 1.83 -2.61
CA GLU A 68 -8.58 1.38 -3.99
C GLU A 68 -9.61 2.24 -4.73
N LEU A 69 -10.64 2.73 -4.05
CA LEU A 69 -11.63 3.64 -4.64
C LEU A 69 -11.02 4.97 -5.09
N ASP A 70 -10.07 5.50 -4.34
CA ASP A 70 -9.37 6.74 -4.70
C ASP A 70 -8.50 6.53 -5.94
N MET A 71 -7.87 5.36 -6.05
CA MET A 71 -7.15 4.94 -7.26
C MET A 71 -8.08 4.87 -8.47
N ASP A 72 -9.30 4.35 -8.31
CA ASP A 72 -10.30 4.28 -9.38
C ASP A 72 -10.73 5.69 -9.84
N PHE A 73 -10.77 6.68 -8.93
CA PHE A 73 -10.98 8.08 -9.30
C PHE A 73 -9.82 8.63 -10.14
N LEU A 74 -8.57 8.33 -9.81
CA LEU A 74 -7.43 8.74 -10.65
C LEU A 74 -7.51 8.13 -12.05
N VAL A 75 -7.80 6.84 -12.14
CA VAL A 75 -7.98 6.15 -13.45
C VAL A 75 -9.08 6.80 -14.27
N ARG A 76 -10.21 7.12 -13.65
CA ARG A 76 -11.33 7.82 -14.30
C ARG A 76 -10.91 9.19 -14.80
N ALA A 77 -10.20 9.97 -13.99
CA ALA A 77 -9.72 11.30 -14.37
C ALA A 77 -8.81 11.26 -15.60
N VAL A 78 -7.95 10.26 -15.74
CA VAL A 78 -7.13 10.05 -16.95
C VAL A 78 -8.02 9.79 -18.17
N LYS A 79 -9.06 8.98 -18.05
CA LYS A 79 -10.02 8.71 -19.13
C LYS A 79 -10.82 9.95 -19.52
N GLU A 80 -11.28 10.73 -18.54
CA GLU A 80 -12.03 11.97 -18.75
C GLU A 80 -11.19 13.06 -19.43
N ALA A 81 -9.86 13.03 -19.22
CA ALA A 81 -8.91 13.88 -19.98
C ALA A 81 -8.72 13.43 -21.44
N GLY A 82 -9.42 12.37 -21.88
CA GLY A 82 -9.34 11.82 -23.24
C GLY A 82 -8.07 11.04 -23.55
N ILE A 83 -7.31 10.65 -22.51
CA ILE A 83 -6.04 9.89 -22.65
C ILE A 83 -6.39 8.41 -22.77
N GLN A 84 -5.95 7.78 -23.87
CA GLN A 84 -6.07 6.34 -24.15
C GLN A 84 -4.69 5.66 -24.15
N ALA A 85 -3.63 6.41 -24.39
CA ALA A 85 -2.26 5.90 -24.34
C ALA A 85 -1.30 7.02 -23.87
N ILE A 86 -0.19 6.61 -23.28
CA ILE A 86 0.88 7.51 -22.82
C ILE A 86 2.14 7.14 -23.58
N SER A 87 2.73 8.10 -24.33
CA SER A 87 3.96 7.91 -25.07
C SER A 87 5.22 8.22 -24.26
N GLY A 88 5.08 9.00 -23.19
CA GLY A 88 6.13 9.34 -22.26
C GLY A 88 6.16 8.45 -21.03
N LYS A 89 6.50 9.06 -19.90
CA LYS A 89 6.67 8.37 -18.62
C LYS A 89 5.40 8.44 -17.76
N LEU A 90 5.19 7.41 -16.95
CA LEU A 90 4.29 7.42 -15.82
C LEU A 90 5.13 7.73 -14.56
N VAL A 91 4.97 8.93 -14.01
CA VAL A 91 5.88 9.46 -12.99
C VAL A 91 5.20 9.51 -11.64
N GLY A 92 5.76 8.80 -10.65
CA GLY A 92 5.40 8.92 -9.25
C GLY A 92 6.29 9.96 -8.56
N ASP A 93 5.70 11.07 -8.12
CA ASP A 93 6.43 12.09 -7.36
C ASP A 93 6.33 11.80 -5.86
N VAL A 94 7.45 11.40 -5.27
CA VAL A 94 7.62 11.12 -3.84
C VAL A 94 8.61 12.08 -3.20
N SER A 95 8.84 13.24 -3.80
CA SER A 95 9.83 14.24 -3.36
C SER A 95 9.49 14.91 -2.01
N LEU A 96 8.31 14.64 -1.45
CA LEU A 96 7.93 15.13 -0.12
C LEU A 96 8.63 14.37 1.03
N MET A 97 9.31 13.28 0.75
CA MET A 97 10.00 12.44 1.74
C MET A 97 11.38 12.05 1.22
N ASP A 98 12.31 11.86 2.13
CA ASP A 98 13.58 11.19 1.85
C ASP A 98 13.37 9.69 1.55
N SER A 99 14.45 8.94 1.38
CA SER A 99 14.39 7.49 1.08
C SER A 99 14.19 6.62 2.32
N ILE A 100 14.10 7.21 3.51
CA ILE A 100 13.98 6.48 4.78
C ILE A 100 12.52 6.11 5.03
N TYR A 101 12.15 4.88 4.75
CA TYR A 101 10.78 4.39 4.88
C TYR A 101 10.41 3.86 6.28
N TRP A 102 11.37 3.74 7.21
CA TRP A 102 11.14 3.36 8.61
C TRP A 102 11.81 4.33 9.56
N GLY A 103 11.14 4.64 10.65
CA GLY A 103 11.69 5.47 11.72
C GLY A 103 12.78 4.75 12.50
N GLU A 104 13.64 5.52 13.15
CA GLU A 104 14.63 4.97 14.07
C GLU A 104 13.98 4.14 15.19
N GLY A 105 14.57 3.00 15.50
CA GLY A 105 14.08 2.09 16.54
C GLY A 105 12.91 1.19 16.12
N TRP A 106 12.48 1.23 14.86
CA TRP A 106 11.53 0.24 14.35
C TRP A 106 12.22 -1.12 14.21
N SER A 107 11.55 -2.18 14.68
CA SER A 107 12.11 -3.54 14.60
C SER A 107 11.95 -4.10 13.20
N TRP A 108 13.04 -4.54 12.60
CA TRP A 108 13.05 -5.13 11.26
C TRP A 108 12.19 -6.40 11.13
N ASP A 109 11.99 -7.12 12.23
CA ASP A 109 11.25 -8.37 12.32
C ASP A 109 9.74 -8.19 12.56
N ASP A 110 9.27 -6.94 12.67
CA ASP A 110 7.85 -6.62 12.68
C ASP A 110 7.22 -6.70 11.27
N THR A 111 8.03 -6.74 10.21
CA THR A 111 7.54 -7.05 8.87
C THR A 111 7.34 -8.58 8.72
N PRO A 112 6.33 -9.09 8.02
CA PRO A 112 5.44 -8.40 7.07
C PRO A 112 4.11 -7.93 7.68
N GLU A 113 4.06 -7.58 8.96
CA GLU A 113 2.81 -7.17 9.61
C GLU A 113 2.31 -5.80 9.09
N ALA A 114 0.99 -5.66 9.01
CA ALA A 114 0.34 -4.47 8.45
C ALA A 114 0.63 -3.18 9.23
N PHE A 115 0.98 -3.28 10.51
CA PHE A 115 1.29 -2.11 11.34
C PHE A 115 2.68 -1.53 11.09
N GLN A 116 3.52 -2.19 10.27
CA GLN A 116 4.83 -1.69 9.86
C GLN A 116 4.92 -1.51 8.33
N PRO A 117 4.17 -0.57 7.75
CA PRO A 117 4.24 -0.31 6.32
C PRO A 117 5.59 0.30 5.94
N TYR A 118 5.95 0.18 4.67
CA TYR A 118 7.04 0.95 4.07
C TYR A 118 6.49 2.33 3.72
N LEU A 119 6.87 3.36 4.50
CA LEU A 119 6.34 4.72 4.35
C LEU A 119 6.75 5.34 3.00
N SER A 120 5.82 6.02 2.40
CA SER A 120 6.03 6.76 1.16
C SER A 120 4.94 7.83 0.99
N PRO A 121 5.20 8.96 0.32
CA PRO A 121 4.15 9.88 -0.09
C PRO A 121 3.06 9.25 -0.97
N LEU A 122 3.42 8.20 -1.72
CA LEU A 122 2.48 7.37 -2.48
C LEU A 122 2.28 6.05 -1.75
N MET A 123 1.15 5.91 -1.07
CA MET A 123 0.72 4.68 -0.38
C MET A 123 -0.68 4.30 -0.83
N LEU A 124 -0.88 3.04 -1.20
CA LEU A 124 -2.18 2.45 -1.52
C LEU A 124 -2.54 1.46 -0.41
N ASN A 125 -3.78 1.55 0.11
CA ASN A 125 -4.26 0.66 1.16
C ASN A 125 -3.27 0.53 2.33
N ARG A 126 -2.73 1.67 2.81
CA ARG A 126 -1.73 1.71 3.89
C ARG A 126 -0.44 0.93 3.57
N GLY A 127 -0.09 0.79 2.29
CA GLY A 127 1.06 -0.04 1.84
C GLY A 127 0.84 -1.55 2.00
N CYS A 128 -0.42 -2.00 2.07
CA CYS A 128 -0.79 -3.36 2.41
C CYS A 128 -1.74 -4.00 1.38
N VAL A 129 -1.81 -5.32 1.45
CA VAL A 129 -2.84 -6.12 0.78
C VAL A 129 -3.65 -6.92 1.78
N ASP A 130 -4.94 -7.02 1.53
CA ASP A 130 -5.86 -7.89 2.25
C ASP A 130 -5.98 -9.23 1.54
N ILE A 131 -5.72 -10.30 2.28
CA ILE A 131 -5.70 -11.67 1.77
C ILE A 131 -6.84 -12.43 2.45
N LYS A 132 -7.75 -12.97 1.66
CA LYS A 132 -8.82 -13.84 2.12
C LYS A 132 -8.59 -15.23 1.55
N VAL A 133 -8.51 -16.21 2.45
CA VAL A 133 -8.34 -17.62 2.09
C VAL A 133 -9.60 -18.37 2.51
N SER A 134 -10.22 -19.06 1.56
CA SER A 134 -11.46 -19.83 1.75
C SER A 134 -11.22 -21.30 1.43
N PRO A 135 -11.81 -22.24 2.18
CA PRO A 135 -11.69 -23.64 1.85
C PRO A 135 -12.41 -23.96 0.52
N ALA A 136 -11.81 -24.83 -0.26
CA ALA A 136 -12.41 -25.47 -1.44
C ALA A 136 -12.83 -26.92 -1.09
N ALA A 137 -13.03 -27.77 -2.08
CA ALA A 137 -13.28 -29.18 -1.87
C ALA A 137 -12.10 -29.85 -1.13
N LYS A 138 -12.40 -30.86 -0.30
CA LYS A 138 -11.39 -31.57 0.51
C LYS A 138 -10.22 -32.04 -0.36
N GLY A 139 -9.01 -31.75 0.10
CA GLY A 139 -7.75 -32.10 -0.58
C GLY A 139 -7.39 -31.18 -1.76
N LYS A 140 -8.20 -30.19 -2.11
CA LYS A 140 -7.87 -29.18 -3.11
C LYS A 140 -7.24 -27.96 -2.46
N ALA A 141 -6.49 -27.18 -3.24
CA ALA A 141 -5.99 -25.87 -2.78
C ALA A 141 -7.15 -24.96 -2.37
N GLY A 142 -6.98 -24.19 -1.31
CA GLY A 142 -7.94 -23.16 -0.94
C GLY A 142 -8.02 -22.06 -2.00
N THR A 143 -9.17 -21.37 -2.05
CA THR A 143 -9.31 -20.18 -2.88
C THR A 143 -8.69 -18.99 -2.17
N VAL A 144 -7.85 -18.21 -2.87
CA VAL A 144 -7.19 -17.02 -2.33
C VAL A 144 -7.64 -15.81 -3.13
N GLU A 145 -8.17 -14.83 -2.44
CA GLU A 145 -8.55 -13.52 -2.96
C GLU A 145 -7.60 -12.49 -2.33
N ILE A 146 -7.02 -11.59 -3.14
CA ILE A 146 -6.10 -10.54 -2.67
C ILE A 146 -6.60 -9.19 -3.19
N THR A 147 -6.68 -8.21 -2.31
CA THR A 147 -7.17 -6.87 -2.61
C THR A 147 -6.16 -5.82 -2.10
N PRO A 148 -5.81 -4.78 -2.89
CA PRO A 148 -6.24 -4.55 -4.27
C PRO A 148 -5.61 -5.54 -5.25
N GLU A 149 -6.32 -5.79 -6.36
CA GLU A 149 -5.78 -6.59 -7.47
C GLU A 149 -4.65 -5.81 -8.15
N SER A 150 -3.51 -6.48 -8.33
CA SER A 150 -2.31 -5.90 -8.93
C SER A 150 -1.41 -7.00 -9.46
N ASP A 151 -0.57 -6.68 -10.41
CA ASP A 151 0.49 -7.56 -10.90
C ASP A 151 1.85 -7.24 -10.25
N TYR A 152 1.85 -6.42 -9.18
CA TYR A 152 3.04 -6.10 -8.40
C TYR A 152 3.50 -7.24 -7.48
N TYR A 153 2.60 -8.07 -7.02
CA TYR A 153 2.87 -9.22 -6.18
C TYR A 153 2.57 -10.54 -6.90
N GLN A 154 3.12 -11.62 -6.41
CA GLN A 154 2.85 -12.98 -6.88
C GLN A 154 2.18 -13.79 -5.78
N LEU A 155 1.37 -14.78 -6.16
CA LEU A 155 0.76 -15.72 -5.23
C LEU A 155 1.37 -17.11 -5.41
N ASN A 156 1.92 -17.66 -4.31
CA ASN A 156 2.33 -19.04 -4.20
C ASN A 156 1.37 -19.76 -3.24
N ASN A 157 0.35 -20.42 -3.80
CA ASN A 157 -0.68 -21.10 -3.02
C ASN A 157 -0.40 -22.61 -2.95
N ARG A 158 0.09 -23.07 -1.81
CA ARG A 158 0.32 -24.46 -1.46
C ARG A 158 -0.58 -24.96 -0.33
N SER A 159 -1.69 -24.29 -0.08
CA SER A 159 -2.67 -24.66 0.92
C SER A 159 -3.49 -25.88 0.49
N ILE A 160 -3.99 -26.64 1.46
CA ILE A 160 -4.84 -27.82 1.21
C ILE A 160 -6.11 -27.71 2.05
N SER A 161 -7.25 -27.75 1.41
CA SER A 161 -8.54 -27.58 2.08
C SER A 161 -8.94 -28.84 2.85
N LEU A 162 -9.42 -28.66 4.09
CA LEU A 162 -9.98 -29.69 4.96
C LEU A 162 -9.05 -30.91 5.13
N HIS A 163 -7.75 -30.65 5.21
CA HIS A 163 -6.71 -31.69 5.38
C HIS A 163 -5.79 -31.33 6.56
N PRO A 164 -6.13 -31.75 7.79
CA PRO A 164 -5.38 -31.36 9.01
C PRO A 164 -3.90 -31.70 8.97
N GLU A 165 -3.50 -32.80 8.32
CA GLU A 165 -2.10 -33.22 8.19
C GLU A 165 -1.22 -32.23 7.42
N ALA A 166 -1.83 -31.30 6.64
CA ALA A 166 -1.10 -30.22 5.99
C ALA A 166 -0.56 -29.16 6.97
N GLY A 167 -0.86 -29.31 8.28
CA GLY A 167 -0.41 -28.40 9.32
C GLY A 167 -1.23 -27.12 9.42
N LYS A 168 -0.80 -26.22 10.31
CA LYS A 168 -1.49 -24.92 10.54
C LYS A 168 -1.40 -24.03 9.30
N LEU A 169 -2.52 -23.37 8.95
CA LEU A 169 -2.53 -22.37 7.89
C LEU A 169 -1.54 -21.24 8.19
N LYS A 170 -0.66 -20.97 7.25
CA LYS A 170 0.30 -19.86 7.26
C LYS A 170 0.06 -19.00 6.03
N ILE A 171 -0.04 -17.69 6.24
CA ILE A 171 -0.15 -16.67 5.21
C ILE A 171 0.96 -15.67 5.49
N THR A 172 1.89 -15.48 4.57
CA THR A 172 3.03 -14.59 4.73
C THR A 172 3.52 -14.12 3.36
N ARG A 173 4.59 -13.35 3.32
CA ARG A 173 5.35 -13.06 2.10
C ARG A 173 6.84 -13.32 2.31
N ASP A 174 7.61 -13.29 1.26
CA ASP A 174 9.09 -13.48 1.28
C ASP A 174 9.83 -12.21 1.77
N TRP A 175 9.42 -11.71 2.93
CA TRP A 175 9.85 -10.43 3.50
C TRP A 175 11.35 -10.34 3.82
N LEU A 176 12.01 -11.47 4.11
CA LEU A 176 13.46 -11.51 4.41
C LEU A 176 14.33 -11.05 3.23
N THR A 177 13.84 -11.21 2.01
CA THR A 177 14.52 -10.79 0.78
C THR A 177 13.91 -9.53 0.18
N ASN A 178 13.04 -8.83 0.90
CA ASN A 178 12.23 -7.74 0.39
C ASN A 178 11.38 -8.13 -0.84
N GLY A 179 11.06 -9.44 -0.97
CA GLY A 179 10.19 -9.94 -2.02
C GLY A 179 8.71 -9.68 -1.73
N ASN A 180 7.89 -9.75 -2.77
CA ASN A 180 6.44 -9.58 -2.70
C ASN A 180 5.68 -10.84 -3.18
N THR A 181 6.30 -12.00 -3.10
CA THR A 181 5.60 -13.28 -3.28
C THR A 181 4.83 -13.61 -2.01
N ILE A 182 3.52 -13.68 -2.12
CA ILE A 182 2.62 -14.05 -1.03
C ILE A 182 2.53 -15.57 -0.98
N ASP A 183 2.93 -16.16 0.14
CA ASP A 183 2.90 -17.59 0.40
C ASP A 183 1.70 -17.97 1.26
N VAL A 184 0.88 -18.89 0.76
CA VAL A 184 -0.24 -19.50 1.49
C VAL A 184 -0.01 -21.00 1.57
N SER A 185 0.13 -21.55 2.78
CA SER A 185 0.41 -22.96 2.99
C SER A 185 -0.32 -23.51 4.22
N GLY A 186 -0.45 -24.85 4.31
CA GLY A 186 -1.13 -25.52 5.43
C GLY A 186 -2.61 -25.77 5.20
N CYS A 187 -3.32 -26.18 6.24
CA CYS A 187 -4.72 -26.58 6.17
C CYS A 187 -5.68 -25.39 6.19
N VAL A 188 -6.54 -25.29 5.18
CA VAL A 188 -7.65 -24.32 5.14
C VAL A 188 -8.92 -25.05 5.58
N SER A 189 -9.34 -24.86 6.84
CA SER A 189 -10.54 -25.46 7.41
C SER A 189 -11.72 -24.50 7.49
N SER A 190 -11.47 -23.20 7.45
CA SER A 190 -12.48 -22.13 7.49
C SER A 190 -11.91 -20.88 6.80
N VAL A 191 -12.78 -19.93 6.49
CA VAL A 191 -12.33 -18.64 5.94
C VAL A 191 -11.38 -17.95 6.91
N ARG A 192 -10.25 -17.50 6.39
CA ARG A 192 -9.26 -16.71 7.11
C ARG A 192 -8.93 -15.46 6.33
N LYS A 193 -8.72 -14.37 7.07
CA LYS A 193 -8.24 -13.11 6.51
C LYS A 193 -6.93 -12.73 7.17
N ARG A 194 -6.05 -12.13 6.40
CA ARG A 194 -4.81 -11.52 6.88
C ARG A 194 -4.44 -10.34 6.01
N THR A 195 -3.96 -9.27 6.64
CA THR A 195 -3.40 -8.12 5.96
C THR A 195 -1.88 -8.18 6.09
N LEU A 196 -1.16 -8.01 5.00
CA LEU A 196 0.30 -7.98 4.96
C LEU A 196 0.78 -6.69 4.30
N ASN A 197 1.87 -6.11 4.83
CA ASN A 197 2.54 -5.03 4.12
C ASN A 197 3.23 -5.57 2.85
N LEU A 198 3.47 -4.69 1.88
CA LEU A 198 4.31 -4.96 0.71
C LEU A 198 5.56 -4.09 0.76
N TYR A 199 6.68 -4.65 0.25
CA TYR A 199 7.91 -3.90 0.08
C TYR A 199 7.73 -2.85 -1.01
N ASP A 200 8.32 -1.65 -0.79
CA ASP A 200 8.27 -0.50 -1.70
C ASP A 200 6.85 -0.01 -2.04
N SER A 201 6.22 0.69 -1.07
CA SER A 201 4.85 1.20 -1.21
C SER A 201 4.64 2.10 -2.42
N LYS A 202 5.62 2.95 -2.79
CA LYS A 202 5.52 3.80 -3.98
C LYS A 202 5.46 2.98 -5.26
N ARG A 203 6.25 1.91 -5.33
CA ARG A 203 6.25 1.01 -6.48
C ARG A 203 4.94 0.22 -6.55
N PHE A 204 4.46 -0.28 -5.41
CA PHE A 204 3.15 -0.92 -5.34
C PHE A 204 2.01 0.00 -5.81
N PHE A 205 2.03 1.26 -5.38
CA PHE A 205 1.06 2.26 -5.83
C PHE A 205 1.09 2.44 -7.36
N MET A 206 2.27 2.70 -7.92
CA MET A 206 2.40 3.03 -9.34
C MET A 206 2.18 1.82 -10.25
N ASP A 207 2.64 0.63 -9.87
CA ASP A 207 2.37 -0.61 -10.61
C ASP A 207 0.87 -0.95 -10.60
N THR A 208 0.19 -0.77 -9.46
CA THR A 208 -1.27 -0.97 -9.38
C THR A 208 -2.02 0.07 -10.21
N PHE A 209 -1.57 1.33 -10.19
CA PHE A 209 -2.16 2.36 -11.04
C PHE A 209 -2.00 2.02 -12.53
N CYS A 210 -0.79 1.63 -12.97
CA CYS A 210 -0.52 1.18 -14.33
C CYS A 210 -1.38 -0.04 -14.69
N TYR A 211 -1.49 -1.04 -13.81
CA TYR A 211 -2.34 -2.21 -13.99
C TYR A 211 -3.81 -1.83 -14.19
N LYS A 212 -4.36 -0.94 -13.34
CA LYS A 212 -5.75 -0.48 -13.44
C LYS A 212 -6.00 0.33 -14.72
N LEU A 213 -5.07 1.20 -15.13
CA LEU A 213 -5.15 1.91 -16.41
C LEU A 213 -5.26 0.94 -17.58
N ASN A 214 -4.40 -0.07 -17.63
CA ASN A 214 -4.42 -1.10 -18.68
C ASN A 214 -5.70 -1.94 -18.63
N LYS A 215 -6.19 -2.30 -17.45
CA LYS A 215 -7.45 -3.04 -17.27
C LYS A 215 -8.67 -2.25 -17.80
N GLU A 216 -8.62 -0.93 -17.71
CA GLU A 216 -9.62 0.01 -18.25
C GLU A 216 -9.40 0.37 -19.73
N GLY A 217 -8.49 -0.32 -20.42
CA GLY A 217 -8.25 -0.21 -21.85
C GLY A 217 -7.30 0.89 -22.28
N LEU A 218 -6.59 1.55 -21.33
CA LEU A 218 -5.52 2.47 -21.67
C LEU A 218 -4.23 1.68 -21.95
N SER A 219 -3.39 2.20 -22.84
CA SER A 219 -2.09 1.58 -23.16
C SER A 219 -0.97 2.28 -22.42
N VAL A 220 -0.48 1.66 -21.34
CA VAL A 220 0.61 2.20 -20.51
C VAL A 220 1.62 1.09 -20.21
N SER A 221 2.91 1.34 -20.48
CA SER A 221 3.97 0.38 -20.18
C SER A 221 4.43 0.51 -18.72
N LYS A 222 4.64 -0.62 -18.04
CA LYS A 222 5.30 -0.65 -16.72
C LYS A 222 6.73 -0.14 -16.76
N ASP A 223 7.43 -0.36 -17.87
CA ASP A 223 8.81 0.11 -18.05
C ASP A 223 8.90 1.64 -18.15
N SER A 224 7.75 2.32 -18.35
CA SER A 224 7.67 3.77 -18.35
C SER A 224 7.54 4.39 -16.94
N ILE A 225 7.44 3.58 -15.86
CA ILE A 225 7.30 4.08 -14.50
C ILE A 225 8.63 4.63 -13.98
N PHE A 226 8.61 5.89 -13.58
CA PHE A 226 9.73 6.62 -12.99
C PHE A 226 9.32 7.27 -11.67
N PHE A 227 10.32 7.59 -10.83
CA PHE A 227 10.09 8.28 -9.57
C PHE A 227 10.91 9.57 -9.51
N LEU A 228 10.23 10.65 -9.07
CA LEU A 228 10.89 11.86 -8.60
C LEU A 228 11.04 11.73 -7.08
N THR A 229 12.29 11.82 -6.61
CA THR A 229 12.64 11.73 -5.19
C THR A 229 13.12 13.09 -4.69
N ALA A 230 13.10 13.28 -3.37
CA ALA A 230 13.80 14.42 -2.77
C ALA A 230 15.28 14.37 -3.17
N PRO A 231 15.95 15.55 -3.33
CA PRO A 231 17.39 15.57 -3.44
C PRO A 231 18.00 14.92 -2.19
N ASP A 232 19.03 14.10 -2.37
CA ASP A 232 19.77 13.56 -1.25
C ASP A 232 20.25 14.71 -0.38
N SER A 233 19.85 14.73 0.90
CA SER A 233 20.38 15.65 1.90
C SER A 233 21.82 15.20 2.18
N THR A 234 22.77 15.81 1.46
CA THR A 234 24.22 15.70 1.72
C THR A 234 24.60 16.49 2.96
#